data_679e99ad94286b414e391af2df087976
#
_entry.id   679e99ad94286b414e391af2df087976
#
_cell.length_a   1.000
_cell.length_b   1.000
_cell.length_c   1.000
_cell.angle_alpha   90.00
_cell.angle_beta   90.00
_cell.angle_gamma   90.00
#
_symmetry.space_group_name_H-M   'P 1'
#
loop_
_entity.id
_entity.type
_entity.pdbx_description
1 polymer ?
#
loop_
_entity_poly.entity_id
_entity_poly.type
_entity_poly.pdbx_seq_one_letter_code
_entity_poly.pdbx_strand_id
1 'polypeptide(L)'
;MKTIYTHAQKSYAALGVNTDQAIRQALALPISLHCWQVDDVGGFEVKEAGLAGGGIMATGNFPGRARTPAEARADYEQVLALVPGKLRLNIHACYAETAGQVVDRDALEPRHFANWMEWGKRHRVALDFNPTFFAHPKANDGYTLSHPAKAIRQFWIRHAIACRKIAAAMARHQGEPCLVNHWIPDGCKDYPADRWTHRAWLTESLDAAIAREKSVNKRLCVDYVESKLFGLGSEEYVVGSTEYYSSYALSRGIGLTMDMGHYHPTEQIYDKISAFLQFHKKLLLHVSRAIRWDSDHVVIFNDELRHVFLEIQRGHAWDRVALATDYFDASINRIAAYVIGLRATRKAILYALLDPSARLQQLEAAGDNAGRLALMDEMKTMPFGAVWDRLCDIAKTPADRAWQAAVNAYADRVLARRN
;
A
#
# COMPACT_ATOMS: atom_id res chain seq x y z
N MET A 1 -29.94 -4.77 -16.22
CA MET A 1 -28.93 -5.34 -15.32
C MET A 1 -29.18 -6.80 -14.94
N LYS A 2 -30.36 -7.21 -14.40
CA LYS A 2 -30.59 -8.61 -13.99
C LYS A 2 -30.29 -9.64 -15.10
N THR A 3 -30.76 -9.45 -16.33
CA THR A 3 -30.58 -10.39 -17.45
C THR A 3 -29.12 -10.55 -17.87
N ILE A 4 -28.34 -9.46 -17.92
CA ILE A 4 -26.92 -9.48 -18.30
C ILE A 4 -26.10 -10.20 -17.22
N TYR A 5 -26.33 -9.90 -15.94
CA TYR A 5 -25.69 -10.58 -14.83
C TYR A 5 -26.02 -12.07 -14.78
N THR A 6 -27.30 -12.45 -15.04
CA THR A 6 -27.69 -13.87 -15.09
C THR A 6 -26.96 -14.63 -16.22
N HIS A 7 -26.72 -13.98 -17.36
CA HIS A 7 -25.88 -14.55 -18.41
C HIS A 7 -24.44 -14.78 -17.92
N ALA A 8 -23.84 -13.76 -17.30
CA ALA A 8 -22.50 -13.87 -16.71
C ALA A 8 -22.42 -15.01 -15.67
N GLN A 9 -23.40 -15.11 -14.76
CA GLN A 9 -23.46 -16.21 -13.79
C GLN A 9 -23.40 -17.59 -14.45
N LYS A 10 -24.19 -17.80 -15.51
CA LYS A 10 -24.22 -19.07 -16.26
C LYS A 10 -22.88 -19.36 -16.93
N SER A 11 -22.27 -18.35 -17.56
CA SER A 11 -20.98 -18.49 -18.23
C SER A 11 -19.87 -18.89 -17.27
N TYR A 12 -19.77 -18.21 -16.12
CA TYR A 12 -18.79 -18.56 -15.09
C TYR A 12 -19.09 -19.88 -14.38
N ALA A 13 -20.36 -20.20 -14.14
CA ALA A 13 -20.78 -21.46 -13.54
C ALA A 13 -20.42 -22.68 -14.42
N ALA A 14 -20.45 -22.56 -15.76
CA ALA A 14 -19.97 -23.55 -16.67
C ALA A 14 -18.49 -23.92 -16.50
N LEU A 15 -17.70 -23.01 -15.92
CA LEU A 15 -16.30 -23.20 -15.57
C LEU A 15 -16.10 -23.57 -14.08
N GLY A 16 -17.18 -23.78 -13.32
CA GLY A 16 -17.15 -24.12 -11.89
C GLY A 16 -16.96 -22.90 -10.98
N VAL A 17 -17.16 -21.67 -11.47
CA VAL A 17 -16.95 -20.44 -10.71
C VAL A 17 -18.28 -19.84 -10.22
N ASN A 18 -18.35 -19.53 -8.93
CA ASN A 18 -19.50 -18.88 -8.30
C ASN A 18 -19.30 -17.36 -8.21
N THR A 19 -19.95 -16.60 -9.08
CA THR A 19 -19.79 -15.14 -9.15
C THR A 19 -20.30 -14.41 -7.91
N ASP A 20 -21.37 -14.89 -7.24
CA ASP A 20 -21.88 -14.26 -6.01
C ASP A 20 -20.91 -14.46 -4.84
N GLN A 21 -20.22 -15.60 -4.77
CA GLN A 21 -19.15 -15.82 -3.78
C GLN A 21 -17.96 -14.93 -4.07
N ALA A 22 -17.52 -14.83 -5.33
CA ALA A 22 -16.42 -13.97 -5.75
C ALA A 22 -16.69 -12.49 -5.40
N ILE A 23 -17.92 -12.00 -5.67
CA ILE A 23 -18.33 -10.64 -5.30
C ILE A 23 -18.26 -10.42 -3.78
N ARG A 24 -18.84 -11.33 -2.98
CA ARG A 24 -18.81 -11.20 -1.52
C ARG A 24 -17.38 -11.15 -0.99
N GLN A 25 -16.51 -12.03 -1.49
CA GLN A 25 -15.11 -12.08 -1.08
C GLN A 25 -14.35 -10.83 -1.55
N ALA A 26 -14.55 -10.39 -2.79
CA ALA A 26 -13.94 -9.16 -3.30
C ALA A 26 -14.32 -7.93 -2.48
N LEU A 27 -15.57 -7.81 -2.03
CA LEU A 27 -16.01 -6.71 -1.18
C LEU A 27 -15.46 -6.78 0.26
N ALA A 28 -15.23 -7.98 0.78
CA ALA A 28 -14.76 -8.22 2.15
C ALA A 28 -13.26 -8.01 2.31
N LEU A 29 -12.45 -8.28 1.26
CA LEU A 29 -10.99 -8.11 1.28
C LEU A 29 -10.64 -6.63 1.45
N PRO A 30 -9.95 -6.23 2.53
CA PRO A 30 -9.58 -4.84 2.74
C PRO A 30 -8.42 -4.43 1.84
N ILE A 31 -8.45 -3.18 1.37
CA ILE A 31 -7.31 -2.52 0.72
C ILE A 31 -6.94 -1.32 1.59
N SER A 32 -5.68 -1.24 2.01
CA SER A 32 -5.18 -0.11 2.79
C SER A 32 -4.80 1.03 1.85
N LEU A 33 -5.61 2.09 1.88
CA LEU A 33 -5.43 3.31 1.11
C LEU A 33 -4.26 4.11 1.71
N HIS A 34 -3.27 4.45 0.92
CA HIS A 34 -2.17 5.33 1.34
C HIS A 34 -2.63 6.78 1.53
N CYS A 35 -2.08 7.51 2.50
CA CYS A 35 -2.55 8.86 2.80
C CYS A 35 -1.91 9.96 1.91
N TRP A 36 -0.76 9.72 1.33
CA TRP A 36 0.11 10.76 0.75
C TRP A 36 -0.24 11.25 -0.66
N GLN A 37 -1.29 10.73 -1.30
CA GLN A 37 -1.74 11.22 -2.60
C GLN A 37 -2.46 12.58 -2.53
N VAL A 38 -3.18 12.91 -1.44
CA VAL A 38 -4.00 14.15 -1.37
C VAL A 38 -3.19 15.42 -1.16
N ASP A 39 -2.00 15.30 -0.59
CA ASP A 39 -1.14 16.41 -0.16
C ASP A 39 0.26 16.39 -0.78
N ASP A 40 0.46 15.57 -1.84
CA ASP A 40 1.73 15.44 -2.56
C ASP A 40 2.90 15.04 -1.64
N VAL A 41 2.67 14.06 -0.76
CA VAL A 41 3.66 13.54 0.19
C VAL A 41 4.19 14.60 1.18
N GLY A 42 3.45 15.70 1.37
CA GLY A 42 3.88 16.83 2.19
C GLY A 42 3.90 16.54 3.69
N GLY A 43 2.88 15.81 4.16
CA GLY A 43 2.59 15.66 5.59
C GLY A 43 2.06 16.95 6.22
N PHE A 44 1.67 16.86 7.50
CA PHE A 44 1.07 17.99 8.24
C PHE A 44 1.86 18.37 9.50
N GLU A 45 3.04 17.81 9.68
CA GLU A 45 3.94 18.23 10.77
C GLU A 45 4.40 19.67 10.58
N VAL A 46 4.61 20.38 11.69
CA VAL A 46 5.19 21.71 11.67
C VAL A 46 6.69 21.58 11.32
N LYS A 47 7.06 22.06 10.14
CA LYS A 47 8.46 22.01 9.64
C LYS A 47 9.18 23.32 9.89
N GLU A 48 10.42 23.26 10.31
CA GLU A 48 11.34 24.40 10.19
C GLU A 48 11.56 24.74 8.72
N ALA A 49 11.62 26.03 8.39
CA ALA A 49 11.73 26.49 7.01
C ALA A 49 12.97 25.90 6.31
N GLY A 50 12.79 25.32 5.12
CA GLY A 50 13.88 24.89 4.24
C GLY A 50 14.05 23.38 4.04
N LEU A 51 13.20 22.54 4.62
CA LEU A 51 13.28 21.09 4.41
C LEU A 51 12.60 20.66 3.10
N ALA A 52 13.40 20.26 2.12
CA ALA A 52 12.95 19.56 0.94
C ALA A 52 12.51 18.13 1.31
N GLY A 53 11.61 17.53 0.50
CA GLY A 53 10.99 16.21 0.76
C GLY A 53 11.93 14.99 0.70
N GLY A 54 13.24 15.14 0.93
CA GLY A 54 14.19 14.01 0.95
C GLY A 54 14.25 13.20 -0.35
N GLY A 55 13.99 13.85 -1.50
CA GLY A 55 13.97 13.18 -2.81
C GLY A 55 12.63 12.56 -3.20
N ILE A 56 11.65 12.52 -2.29
CA ILE A 56 10.29 12.06 -2.60
C ILE A 56 9.44 13.27 -2.96
N MET A 57 9.03 13.35 -4.22
CA MET A 57 8.20 14.44 -4.73
C MET A 57 7.13 13.89 -5.68
N ALA A 58 5.88 14.28 -5.45
CA ALA A 58 4.83 14.07 -6.44
C ALA A 58 5.07 14.99 -7.64
N THR A 59 5.02 14.42 -8.84
CA THR A 59 5.21 15.17 -10.08
C THR A 59 3.88 15.76 -10.55
N GLY A 60 3.87 17.05 -10.81
CA GLY A 60 2.71 17.78 -11.34
C GLY A 60 2.30 18.97 -10.47
N ASN A 61 1.29 19.69 -10.92
CA ASN A 61 0.79 20.90 -10.27
C ASN A 61 -0.74 21.02 -10.35
N PHE A 62 -1.45 19.90 -10.35
CA PHE A 62 -2.92 19.93 -10.32
C PHE A 62 -3.41 20.69 -9.07
N PRO A 63 -4.34 21.65 -9.20
CA PRO A 63 -4.76 22.50 -8.10
C PRO A 63 -5.51 21.72 -6.99
N GLY A 64 -5.62 22.34 -5.82
CA GLY A 64 -6.50 21.86 -4.75
C GLY A 64 -5.94 20.76 -3.87
N ARG A 65 -4.61 20.61 -3.72
CA ARG A 65 -4.03 19.67 -2.76
C ARG A 65 -4.50 19.98 -1.33
N ALA A 66 -4.58 18.97 -0.49
CA ALA A 66 -4.91 19.13 0.92
C ALA A 66 -3.77 19.85 1.66
N ARG A 67 -4.12 20.87 2.45
CA ARG A 67 -3.19 21.71 3.22
C ARG A 67 -3.26 21.42 4.71
N THR A 68 -4.33 20.74 5.13
CA THR A 68 -4.59 20.41 6.53
C THR A 68 -5.12 18.97 6.66
N PRO A 69 -4.97 18.36 7.84
CA PRO A 69 -5.55 17.03 8.10
C PRO A 69 -7.08 16.99 7.89
N ALA A 70 -7.78 18.09 8.16
CA ALA A 70 -9.22 18.17 7.94
C ALA A 70 -9.59 18.14 6.45
N GLU A 71 -8.85 18.87 5.60
CA GLU A 71 -9.01 18.81 4.15
C GLU A 71 -8.72 17.42 3.60
N ALA A 72 -7.66 16.76 4.09
CA ALA A 72 -7.31 15.39 3.70
C ALA A 72 -8.43 14.40 4.07
N ARG A 73 -8.97 14.48 5.28
CA ARG A 73 -10.10 13.62 5.69
C ARG A 73 -11.32 13.82 4.81
N ALA A 74 -11.65 15.06 4.46
CA ALA A 74 -12.76 15.34 3.54
C ALA A 74 -12.53 14.74 2.14
N ASP A 75 -11.31 14.75 1.65
CA ASP A 75 -10.94 14.13 0.37
C ASP A 75 -11.04 12.59 0.43
N TYR A 76 -10.60 11.96 1.52
CA TYR A 76 -10.76 10.50 1.68
C TYR A 76 -12.24 10.11 1.76
N GLU A 77 -13.12 10.92 2.35
CA GLU A 77 -14.56 10.67 2.37
C GLU A 77 -15.15 10.60 0.95
N GLN A 78 -14.65 11.43 0.03
CA GLN A 78 -15.04 11.35 -1.39
C GLN A 78 -14.55 10.04 -2.02
N VAL A 79 -13.32 9.61 -1.71
CA VAL A 79 -12.78 8.34 -2.21
C VAL A 79 -13.60 7.16 -1.69
N LEU A 80 -13.91 7.14 -0.38
CA LEU A 80 -14.71 6.08 0.25
C LEU A 80 -16.09 5.94 -0.39
N ALA A 81 -16.72 7.04 -0.80
CA ALA A 81 -18.03 7.03 -1.45
C ALA A 81 -18.00 6.47 -2.89
N LEU A 82 -16.82 6.44 -3.54
CA LEU A 82 -16.68 6.11 -4.97
C LEU A 82 -15.99 4.77 -5.23
N VAL A 83 -15.43 4.14 -4.20
CA VAL A 83 -14.69 2.87 -4.32
C VAL A 83 -15.46 1.75 -3.61
N PRO A 84 -15.78 0.64 -4.31
CA PRO A 84 -16.50 -0.46 -3.69
C PRO A 84 -15.63 -1.31 -2.77
N GLY A 85 -16.23 -1.81 -1.68
CA GLY A 85 -15.62 -2.78 -0.76
C GLY A 85 -14.89 -2.16 0.42
N LYS A 86 -14.37 -3.03 1.30
CA LYS A 86 -13.72 -2.62 2.54
C LYS A 86 -12.40 -1.90 2.24
N LEU A 87 -12.21 -0.72 2.83
CA LEU A 87 -10.96 0.06 2.79
C LEU A 87 -10.40 0.22 4.21
N ARG A 88 -9.09 0.41 4.30
CA ARG A 88 -8.33 0.89 5.46
C ARG A 88 -7.60 2.16 5.06
N LEU A 89 -7.06 2.91 5.98
CA LEU A 89 -6.24 4.09 5.69
C LEU A 89 -4.85 3.91 6.29
N ASN A 90 -3.84 4.00 5.44
CA ASN A 90 -2.43 3.89 5.81
C ASN A 90 -1.85 5.29 6.05
N ILE A 91 -1.55 5.62 7.31
CA ILE A 91 -1.11 6.96 7.73
C ILE A 91 0.40 6.96 7.98
N HIS A 92 1.08 8.01 7.55
CA HIS A 92 2.48 8.28 7.88
C HIS A 92 2.64 9.10 9.18
N ALA A 93 3.77 8.92 9.86
CA ALA A 93 4.08 9.67 11.09
C ALA A 93 4.08 11.19 10.88
N CYS A 94 4.48 11.69 9.70
CA CYS A 94 4.43 13.11 9.35
C CYS A 94 3.01 13.68 9.20
N TYR A 95 1.96 12.89 9.36
CA TYR A 95 0.55 13.32 9.40
C TYR A 95 0.06 13.59 10.83
N ALA A 96 0.96 13.69 11.79
CA ALA A 96 0.66 14.05 13.17
C ALA A 96 -0.03 15.43 13.27
N GLU A 97 -1.04 15.51 14.13
CA GLU A 97 -1.75 16.76 14.48
C GLU A 97 -1.23 17.27 15.83
N THR A 98 -0.28 18.21 15.80
CA THR A 98 0.41 18.71 16.99
C THR A 98 -0.13 20.04 17.52
N ALA A 99 -1.29 20.49 17.02
CA ALA A 99 -1.91 21.77 17.39
C ALA A 99 -0.97 22.99 17.24
N GLY A 100 -0.14 22.98 16.21
CA GLY A 100 0.82 24.05 15.91
C GLY A 100 2.12 23.99 16.73
N GLN A 101 2.28 23.00 17.59
CA GLN A 101 3.52 22.80 18.33
C GLN A 101 4.56 22.04 17.49
N VAL A 102 5.83 22.42 17.63
CA VAL A 102 6.94 21.65 17.08
C VAL A 102 7.17 20.43 17.96
N VAL A 103 6.91 19.24 17.42
CA VAL A 103 7.14 17.96 18.09
C VAL A 103 8.07 17.14 17.22
N ASP A 104 9.27 16.82 17.72
CA ASP A 104 10.21 16.01 16.96
C ASP A 104 9.69 14.57 16.81
N ARG A 105 10.11 13.88 15.76
CA ARG A 105 9.57 12.57 15.39
C ARG A 105 9.75 11.50 16.45
N ASP A 106 10.80 11.54 17.24
CA ASP A 106 11.02 10.61 18.35
C ASP A 106 10.19 10.90 19.61
N ALA A 107 9.50 12.05 19.63
CA ALA A 107 8.57 12.48 20.69
C ALA A 107 7.09 12.36 20.31
N LEU A 108 6.77 11.78 19.16
CA LEU A 108 5.39 11.56 18.73
C LEU A 108 4.67 10.58 19.67
N GLU A 109 3.39 10.86 19.92
CA GLU A 109 2.54 10.09 20.83
C GLU A 109 1.16 9.79 20.20
N PRO A 110 0.40 8.81 20.71
CA PRO A 110 -0.95 8.48 20.23
C PRO A 110 -1.91 9.67 20.17
N ARG A 111 -1.79 10.63 21.08
CA ARG A 111 -2.64 11.84 21.11
C ARG A 111 -2.55 12.68 19.84
N HIS A 112 -1.41 12.67 19.17
CA HIS A 112 -1.21 13.41 17.92
C HIS A 112 -1.94 12.77 16.72
N PHE A 113 -2.54 11.59 16.92
CA PHE A 113 -3.33 10.86 15.93
C PHE A 113 -4.77 10.61 16.40
N ALA A 114 -5.21 11.25 17.49
CA ALA A 114 -6.53 11.04 18.06
C ALA A 114 -7.66 11.36 17.06
N ASN A 115 -7.55 12.47 16.32
CA ASN A 115 -8.54 12.84 15.31
C ASN A 115 -8.62 11.85 14.15
N TRP A 116 -7.49 11.22 13.77
CA TRP A 116 -7.46 10.15 12.78
C TRP A 116 -8.18 8.89 13.28
N MET A 117 -7.94 8.51 14.53
CA MET A 117 -8.61 7.38 15.17
C MET A 117 -10.13 7.58 15.26
N GLU A 118 -10.58 8.77 15.69
CA GLU A 118 -12.00 9.11 15.75
C GLU A 118 -12.64 9.16 14.35
N TRP A 119 -11.95 9.69 13.36
CA TRP A 119 -12.40 9.68 11.97
C TRP A 119 -12.54 8.25 11.45
N GLY A 120 -11.51 7.41 11.65
CA GLY A 120 -11.52 6.01 11.24
C GLY A 120 -12.71 5.25 11.85
N LYS A 121 -12.96 5.42 13.16
CA LYS A 121 -14.09 4.83 13.86
C LYS A 121 -15.44 5.28 13.28
N ARG A 122 -15.60 6.58 13.05
CA ARG A 122 -16.83 7.17 12.47
C ARG A 122 -17.14 6.60 11.09
N HIS A 123 -16.13 6.44 10.26
CA HIS A 123 -16.27 5.96 8.87
C HIS A 123 -16.11 4.45 8.73
N ARG A 124 -15.84 3.72 9.84
CA ARG A 124 -15.57 2.27 9.87
C ARG A 124 -14.36 1.90 8.98
N VAL A 125 -13.35 2.76 9.00
CA VAL A 125 -12.08 2.61 8.31
C VAL A 125 -11.01 2.33 9.35
N ALA A 126 -10.43 1.15 9.32
CA ALA A 126 -9.31 0.84 10.18
C ALA A 126 -8.04 1.52 9.67
N LEU A 127 -7.11 1.81 10.59
CA LEU A 127 -5.88 2.52 10.31
C LEU A 127 -4.71 1.55 10.29
N ASP A 128 -3.79 1.77 9.34
CA ASP A 128 -2.44 1.24 9.30
C ASP A 128 -1.44 2.38 9.41
N PHE A 129 -0.16 2.08 9.65
CA PHE A 129 0.79 3.13 10.02
C PHE A 129 2.17 2.94 9.39
N ASN A 130 2.84 4.05 9.05
CA ASN A 130 4.23 4.07 8.60
C ASN A 130 5.05 5.04 9.44
N PRO A 131 6.18 4.62 10.00
CA PRO A 131 7.22 5.53 10.41
C PRO A 131 7.73 6.35 9.22
N THR A 132 8.18 7.59 9.46
CA THR A 132 8.69 8.46 8.39
C THR A 132 10.20 8.66 8.58
N PHE A 133 11.01 7.95 7.80
CA PHE A 133 12.48 7.99 7.86
C PHE A 133 13.11 8.90 6.79
N PHE A 134 12.41 9.93 6.36
CA PHE A 134 12.84 10.89 5.34
C PHE A 134 12.33 12.31 5.65
N ALA A 135 12.74 13.29 4.85
CA ALA A 135 12.32 14.70 5.01
C ALA A 135 12.49 15.24 6.43
N HIS A 136 13.71 15.05 7.00
CA HIS A 136 14.08 15.48 8.34
C HIS A 136 15.58 15.83 8.38
N PRO A 137 16.04 16.85 9.16
CA PRO A 137 17.46 17.23 9.20
C PRO A 137 18.42 16.08 9.50
N LYS A 138 18.01 15.13 10.36
CA LYS A 138 18.81 13.95 10.71
C LYS A 138 18.75 12.81 9.65
N ALA A 139 18.19 13.08 8.47
CA ALA A 139 18.18 12.16 7.32
C ALA A 139 18.76 12.80 6.05
N ASN A 140 19.33 14.03 6.15
CA ASN A 140 19.76 14.78 4.97
C ASN A 140 21.01 14.21 4.28
N ASP A 141 21.77 13.35 4.95
CA ASP A 141 22.93 12.63 4.39
C ASP A 141 22.57 11.27 3.80
N GLY A 142 21.26 10.94 3.75
CA GLY A 142 20.75 9.68 3.19
C GLY A 142 20.74 8.50 4.18
N TYR A 143 21.05 8.72 5.46
CA TYR A 143 21.09 7.64 6.45
C TYR A 143 20.26 7.95 7.70
N THR A 144 19.56 6.96 8.22
CA THR A 144 18.74 7.03 9.43
C THR A 144 19.12 5.94 10.43
N LEU A 145 18.47 4.77 10.35
CA LEU A 145 18.76 3.62 11.23
C LEU A 145 20.12 2.97 10.95
N SER A 146 20.72 3.25 9.81
CA SER A 146 22.07 2.81 9.44
C SER A 146 23.12 3.92 9.49
N HIS A 147 22.81 5.07 10.10
CA HIS A 147 23.70 6.23 10.17
C HIS A 147 24.98 5.93 10.97
N PRO A 148 26.19 6.44 10.54
CA PRO A 148 27.43 6.24 11.28
C PRO A 148 27.37 6.74 12.73
N ALA A 149 26.80 7.93 12.96
CA ALA A 149 26.68 8.50 14.30
C ALA A 149 25.61 7.77 15.13
N LYS A 150 26.03 7.15 16.23
CA LYS A 150 25.15 6.40 17.14
C LYS A 150 23.98 7.26 17.67
N ALA A 151 24.22 8.54 17.94
CA ALA A 151 23.17 9.44 18.44
C ALA A 151 22.01 9.59 17.45
N ILE A 152 22.31 9.66 16.14
CA ILE A 152 21.30 9.73 15.08
C ILE A 152 20.54 8.40 14.98
N ARG A 153 21.23 7.25 15.00
CA ARG A 153 20.55 5.94 15.05
C ARG A 153 19.62 5.85 16.25
N GLN A 154 20.04 6.28 17.43
CA GLN A 154 19.20 6.27 18.65
C GLN A 154 17.96 7.15 18.52
N PHE A 155 18.03 8.29 17.88
CA PHE A 155 16.88 9.12 17.56
C PHE A 155 15.87 8.34 16.70
N TRP A 156 16.32 7.73 15.61
CA TRP A 156 15.46 6.99 14.71
C TRP A 156 14.91 5.68 15.31
N ILE A 157 15.67 5.04 16.19
CA ILE A 157 15.17 3.89 16.98
C ILE A 157 14.00 4.35 17.89
N ARG A 158 14.14 5.48 18.59
CA ARG A 158 13.03 6.03 19.42
C ARG A 158 11.84 6.40 18.56
N HIS A 159 12.06 7.00 17.39
CA HIS A 159 10.98 7.26 16.42
C HIS A 159 10.24 5.98 16.02
N ALA A 160 10.95 4.94 15.62
CA ALA A 160 10.32 3.65 15.28
C ALA A 160 9.50 3.07 16.45
N ILE A 161 10.03 3.12 17.67
CA ILE A 161 9.32 2.66 18.88
C ILE A 161 8.08 3.51 19.16
N ALA A 162 8.17 4.85 19.02
CA ALA A 162 7.03 5.76 19.16
C ALA A 162 5.92 5.41 18.14
N CYS A 163 6.28 5.22 16.89
CA CYS A 163 5.34 4.83 15.83
C CYS A 163 4.65 3.49 16.11
N ARG A 164 5.37 2.50 16.60
CA ARG A 164 4.80 1.22 17.00
C ARG A 164 3.85 1.33 18.21
N LYS A 165 4.13 2.22 19.16
CA LYS A 165 3.20 2.55 20.27
C LYS A 165 1.93 3.23 19.77
N ILE A 166 2.05 4.14 18.78
CA ILE A 166 0.91 4.79 18.11
C ILE A 166 0.07 3.73 17.39
N ALA A 167 0.68 2.86 16.60
CA ALA A 167 -0.01 1.76 15.92
C ALA A 167 -0.74 0.82 16.89
N ALA A 168 -0.13 0.48 18.02
CA ALA A 168 -0.78 -0.32 19.06
C ALA A 168 -1.97 0.42 19.72
N ALA A 169 -1.93 1.75 19.82
CA ALA A 169 -3.06 2.55 20.29
C ALA A 169 -4.18 2.59 19.25
N MET A 170 -3.86 2.77 17.96
CA MET A 170 -4.82 2.66 16.86
C MET A 170 -5.50 1.30 16.86
N ALA A 171 -4.73 0.21 16.98
CA ALA A 171 -5.28 -1.14 17.03
C ALA A 171 -6.27 -1.35 18.19
N ARG A 172 -5.97 -0.84 19.38
CA ARG A 172 -6.90 -0.88 20.52
C ARG A 172 -8.18 -0.09 20.26
N HIS A 173 -8.04 1.08 19.63
CA HIS A 173 -9.17 1.96 19.34
C HIS A 173 -10.13 1.36 18.29
N GLN A 174 -9.59 0.72 17.28
CA GLN A 174 -10.34 0.13 16.15
C GLN A 174 -10.77 -1.32 16.35
N GLY A 175 -10.22 -2.03 17.35
CA GLY A 175 -10.56 -3.42 17.65
C GLY A 175 -9.94 -4.45 16.68
N GLU A 176 -9.05 -4.04 15.79
CA GLU A 176 -8.32 -4.92 14.87
C GLU A 176 -6.85 -4.48 14.77
N PRO A 177 -5.91 -5.37 14.38
CA PRO A 177 -4.50 -5.03 14.31
C PRO A 177 -4.21 -3.86 13.36
N CYS A 178 -3.21 -3.06 13.71
CA CYS A 178 -2.62 -2.02 12.86
C CYS A 178 -1.37 -2.61 12.20
N LEU A 179 -1.30 -2.59 10.87
CA LEU A 179 -0.12 -2.98 10.11
C LEU A 179 0.86 -1.81 10.13
N VAL A 180 2.12 -2.09 10.41
CA VAL A 180 3.18 -1.07 10.42
C VAL A 180 4.21 -1.42 9.37
N ASN A 181 4.30 -0.58 8.35
CA ASN A 181 5.27 -0.75 7.29
C ASN A 181 6.51 0.11 7.53
N HIS A 182 7.65 -0.52 7.74
CA HIS A 182 8.94 0.14 7.93
C HIS A 182 9.66 0.25 6.58
N TRP A 183 9.44 1.36 5.89
CA TRP A 183 10.21 1.75 4.71
C TRP A 183 11.35 2.70 5.12
N ILE A 184 12.59 2.26 4.90
CA ILE A 184 13.80 2.97 5.32
C ILE A 184 14.65 3.17 4.08
N PRO A 185 14.63 4.39 3.48
CA PRO A 185 15.31 4.66 2.21
C PRO A 185 16.81 4.89 2.34
N ASP A 186 17.45 4.40 3.41
CA ASP A 186 18.86 4.58 3.67
C ASP A 186 19.74 4.09 2.50
N GLY A 187 20.65 4.95 2.06
CA GLY A 187 21.54 4.64 0.95
C GLY A 187 22.42 5.81 0.53
N CYS A 188 23.19 5.64 -0.51
CA CYS A 188 24.01 6.72 -1.09
C CYS A 188 24.05 6.64 -2.62
N LYS A 189 24.35 7.80 -3.21
CA LYS A 189 24.38 7.97 -4.65
C LYS A 189 25.60 7.29 -5.29
N ASP A 190 26.76 7.42 -4.67
CA ASP A 190 28.02 6.93 -5.19
C ASP A 190 28.44 5.60 -4.57
N TYR A 191 29.43 4.95 -5.15
CA TYR A 191 29.95 3.64 -4.75
C TYR A 191 30.58 3.68 -3.34
N PRO A 192 29.98 3.04 -2.33
CA PRO A 192 30.55 3.03 -0.98
C PRO A 192 31.66 1.97 -0.87
N ALA A 193 32.69 2.29 -0.13
CA ALA A 193 33.75 1.33 0.17
C ALA A 193 33.29 0.25 1.19
N ASP A 194 32.35 0.61 2.08
CA ASP A 194 31.86 -0.26 3.15
C ASP A 194 30.33 -0.40 3.12
N ARG A 195 29.86 -1.48 2.52
CA ARG A 195 28.43 -1.86 2.53
C ARG A 195 28.06 -2.68 3.77
N TRP A 196 29.04 -3.27 4.46
CA TRP A 196 28.84 -4.20 5.57
C TRP A 196 28.43 -3.49 6.84
N THR A 197 29.14 -2.44 7.21
CA THR A 197 28.92 -1.72 8.46
C THR A 197 27.55 -1.05 8.51
N HIS A 198 27.10 -0.43 7.42
CA HIS A 198 25.75 0.16 7.35
C HIS A 198 24.65 -0.89 7.53
N ARG A 199 24.79 -2.09 6.93
CA ARG A 199 23.84 -3.19 7.11
C ARG A 199 23.89 -3.76 8.54
N ALA A 200 25.05 -3.82 9.16
CA ALA A 200 25.17 -4.22 10.56
C ALA A 200 24.46 -3.20 11.49
N TRP A 201 24.65 -1.91 11.27
CA TRP A 201 23.97 -0.86 12.03
C TRP A 201 22.45 -0.88 11.81
N LEU A 202 22.00 -1.12 10.58
CA LEU A 202 20.56 -1.25 10.30
C LEU A 202 19.98 -2.46 11.07
N THR A 203 20.67 -3.60 11.06
CA THR A 203 20.25 -4.80 11.81
C THR A 203 20.18 -4.52 13.31
N GLU A 204 21.20 -3.89 13.89
CA GLU A 204 21.23 -3.53 15.31
C GLU A 204 20.06 -2.60 15.68
N SER A 205 19.79 -1.61 14.84
CA SER A 205 18.75 -0.60 15.04
C SER A 205 17.34 -1.19 14.91
N LEU A 206 17.10 -2.01 13.89
CA LEU A 206 15.84 -2.73 13.71
C LEU A 206 15.60 -3.73 14.85
N ASP A 207 16.63 -4.46 15.28
CA ASP A 207 16.52 -5.35 16.42
C ASP A 207 16.16 -4.58 17.71
N ALA A 208 16.74 -3.40 17.91
CA ALA A 208 16.40 -2.55 19.06
C ALA A 208 14.95 -2.03 18.98
N ALA A 209 14.51 -1.62 17.80
CA ALA A 209 13.18 -1.03 17.62
C ALA A 209 12.05 -2.09 17.56
N ILE A 210 12.30 -3.29 17.01
CA ILE A 210 11.28 -4.28 16.71
C ILE A 210 11.48 -5.58 17.48
N ALA A 211 12.62 -6.24 17.28
CA ALA A 211 12.81 -7.61 17.76
C ALA A 211 12.95 -7.68 19.29
N ARG A 212 13.75 -6.79 19.87
CA ARG A 212 14.04 -6.72 21.32
C ARG A 212 13.08 -5.81 22.09
N GLU A 213 12.33 -4.95 21.40
CA GLU A 213 11.36 -4.05 22.03
C GLU A 213 10.14 -4.83 22.56
N LYS A 214 9.95 -4.78 23.87
CA LYS A 214 8.91 -5.55 24.60
C LYS A 214 7.70 -4.73 25.04
N SER A 215 7.78 -3.39 24.98
CA SER A 215 6.69 -2.51 25.42
C SER A 215 5.51 -2.48 24.43
N VAL A 216 5.70 -2.99 23.20
CA VAL A 216 4.69 -2.99 22.17
C VAL A 216 4.14 -4.41 21.95
N ASN A 217 2.82 -4.53 22.06
CA ASN A 217 2.15 -5.80 21.81
C ASN A 217 2.13 -6.13 20.31
N LYS A 218 2.87 -7.17 19.91
CA LYS A 218 3.02 -7.63 18.52
C LYS A 218 1.73 -8.19 17.89
N ARG A 219 0.68 -8.47 18.69
CA ARG A 219 -0.64 -8.83 18.15
C ARG A 219 -1.45 -7.62 17.72
N LEU A 220 -1.18 -6.46 18.31
CA LEU A 220 -1.82 -5.19 17.97
C LEU A 220 -1.06 -4.43 16.89
N CYS A 221 0.27 -4.40 16.99
CA CYS A 221 1.18 -3.79 16.04
C CYS A 221 1.88 -4.89 15.25
N VAL A 222 1.51 -5.05 13.98
CA VAL A 222 2.06 -6.09 13.09
C VAL A 222 3.10 -5.45 12.18
N ASP A 223 4.36 -5.73 12.47
CA ASP A 223 5.49 -5.12 11.76
C ASP A 223 5.77 -5.80 10.43
N TYR A 224 6.02 -4.98 9.42
CA TYR A 224 6.54 -5.34 8.10
C TYR A 224 7.75 -4.47 7.79
N VAL A 225 8.69 -5.00 7.02
CA VAL A 225 9.83 -4.26 6.49
C VAL A 225 9.77 -4.24 4.97
N GLU A 226 10.08 -3.11 4.38
CA GLU A 226 9.97 -2.88 2.94
C GLU A 226 11.34 -2.60 2.32
N SER A 227 11.65 -3.32 1.26
CA SER A 227 12.86 -3.09 0.47
C SER A 227 12.70 -1.90 -0.46
N LYS A 228 13.83 -1.36 -0.91
CA LYS A 228 13.93 -0.39 -2.00
C LYS A 228 14.93 -0.91 -3.03
N LEU A 229 14.66 -0.70 -4.31
CA LEU A 229 15.61 -1.05 -5.36
C LEU A 229 16.69 0.04 -5.48
N PHE A 230 16.27 1.26 -5.73
CA PHE A 230 17.09 2.47 -5.80
C PHE A 230 16.16 3.71 -5.77
N GLY A 231 16.75 4.88 -5.70
CA GLY A 231 15.99 6.13 -5.80
C GLY A 231 16.89 7.36 -5.68
N LEU A 232 16.32 8.56 -5.72
CA LEU A 232 17.08 9.79 -5.56
C LEU A 232 17.84 9.78 -4.23
N GLY A 233 19.17 9.86 -4.31
CA GLY A 233 20.09 9.78 -3.17
C GLY A 233 20.53 8.36 -2.79
N SER A 234 20.08 7.31 -3.49
CA SER A 234 20.50 5.91 -3.23
C SER A 234 20.60 5.11 -4.53
N GLU A 235 21.15 5.71 -5.58
CA GLU A 235 21.23 5.11 -6.91
C GLU A 235 22.23 3.95 -6.96
N GLU A 236 23.38 4.07 -6.27
CA GLU A 236 24.39 3.01 -6.25
C GLU A 236 24.22 2.04 -5.08
N TYR A 237 23.81 2.52 -3.92
CA TYR A 237 23.72 1.70 -2.73
C TYR A 237 22.46 1.94 -1.92
N VAL A 238 21.64 0.93 -1.82
CA VAL A 238 20.53 0.82 -0.88
C VAL A 238 20.94 -0.12 0.25
N VAL A 239 20.89 0.33 1.49
CA VAL A 239 21.23 -0.50 2.66
C VAL A 239 20.26 -1.66 2.80
N GLY A 240 18.96 -1.37 2.70
CA GLY A 240 17.86 -2.31 2.81
C GLY A 240 17.40 -2.84 1.44
N SER A 241 18.22 -3.69 0.81
CA SER A 241 17.84 -4.40 -0.42
C SER A 241 16.81 -5.50 -0.16
N THR A 242 16.23 -6.06 -1.23
CA THR A 242 15.26 -7.16 -1.14
C THR A 242 15.83 -8.36 -0.40
N GLU A 243 17.07 -8.75 -0.68
CA GLU A 243 17.75 -9.87 -0.03
C GLU A 243 17.94 -9.61 1.46
N TYR A 244 18.31 -8.37 1.81
CA TYR A 244 18.49 -7.97 3.20
C TYR A 244 17.18 -8.07 3.99
N TYR A 245 16.11 -7.41 3.52
CA TYR A 245 14.85 -7.38 4.26
C TYR A 245 14.11 -8.70 4.22
N SER A 246 14.18 -9.47 3.12
CA SER A 246 13.62 -10.82 3.09
C SER A 246 14.28 -11.71 4.14
N SER A 247 15.61 -11.70 4.21
CA SER A 247 16.37 -12.48 5.21
C SER A 247 16.11 -12.00 6.64
N TYR A 248 16.05 -10.67 6.85
CA TYR A 248 15.76 -10.08 8.16
C TYR A 248 14.35 -10.45 8.63
N ALA A 249 13.34 -10.24 7.80
CA ALA A 249 11.94 -10.54 8.12
C ALA A 249 11.76 -12.02 8.48
N LEU A 250 12.33 -12.92 7.67
CA LEU A 250 12.30 -14.36 7.92
C LEU A 250 12.97 -14.71 9.26
N SER A 251 14.18 -14.18 9.51
CA SER A 251 14.95 -14.50 10.73
C SER A 251 14.33 -13.93 12.01
N ARG A 252 13.47 -12.92 11.92
CA ARG A 252 12.79 -12.28 13.07
C ARG A 252 11.30 -12.61 13.16
N GLY A 253 10.76 -13.35 12.20
CA GLY A 253 9.36 -13.77 12.17
C GLY A 253 8.37 -12.60 12.02
N ILE A 254 8.77 -11.53 11.34
CA ILE A 254 7.93 -10.38 10.97
C ILE A 254 7.51 -10.47 9.50
N GLY A 255 6.62 -9.58 9.05
CA GLY A 255 6.17 -9.55 7.67
C GLY A 255 7.18 -8.91 6.71
N LEU A 256 7.10 -9.27 5.44
CA LEU A 256 7.82 -8.64 4.35
C LEU A 256 6.83 -7.83 3.51
N THR A 257 7.15 -6.57 3.23
CA THR A 257 6.42 -5.76 2.26
C THR A 257 7.07 -5.91 0.88
N MET A 258 6.23 -6.23 -0.10
CA MET A 258 6.58 -6.26 -1.51
C MET A 258 5.89 -5.09 -2.20
N ASP A 259 6.64 -4.07 -2.56
CA ASP A 259 6.15 -3.02 -3.45
C ASP A 259 6.39 -3.41 -4.90
N MET A 260 5.37 -3.22 -5.75
CA MET A 260 5.45 -3.57 -7.18
C MET A 260 6.44 -2.69 -7.94
N GLY A 261 6.79 -1.51 -7.41
CA GLY A 261 7.78 -0.59 -7.98
C GLY A 261 9.22 -0.84 -7.52
N HIS A 262 9.43 -1.66 -6.48
CA HIS A 262 10.74 -1.82 -5.85
C HIS A 262 11.56 -3.02 -6.38
N TYR A 263 11.26 -3.47 -7.60
CA TYR A 263 12.00 -4.53 -8.30
C TYR A 263 12.48 -4.02 -9.67
N HIS A 264 13.47 -4.70 -10.22
CA HIS A 264 13.96 -4.34 -11.54
C HIS A 264 12.82 -4.42 -12.58
N PRO A 265 12.70 -3.47 -13.53
CA PRO A 265 11.57 -3.44 -14.48
C PRO A 265 11.40 -4.68 -15.36
N THR A 266 12.43 -5.53 -15.44
CA THR A 266 12.36 -6.82 -16.17
C THR A 266 11.91 -7.98 -15.29
N GLU A 267 11.76 -7.78 -13.98
CA GLU A 267 11.30 -8.81 -13.06
C GLU A 267 9.76 -8.85 -13.00
N GLN A 268 9.22 -10.05 -12.80
CA GLN A 268 7.79 -10.26 -12.65
C GLN A 268 7.43 -10.41 -11.17
N ILE A 269 6.69 -9.45 -10.63
CA ILE A 269 6.34 -9.42 -9.19
C ILE A 269 5.50 -10.63 -8.79
N TYR A 270 4.57 -11.06 -9.64
CA TYR A 270 3.72 -12.21 -9.34
C TYR A 270 4.50 -13.51 -9.11
N ASP A 271 5.61 -13.71 -9.83
CA ASP A 271 6.47 -14.90 -9.68
C ASP A 271 7.14 -14.96 -8.28
N LYS A 272 7.33 -13.81 -7.65
CA LYS A 272 7.97 -13.71 -6.33
C LYS A 272 7.03 -14.08 -5.18
N ILE A 273 5.71 -13.96 -5.36
CA ILE A 273 4.71 -14.16 -4.30
C ILE A 273 4.76 -15.59 -3.78
N SER A 274 4.65 -16.58 -4.66
CA SER A 274 4.71 -17.98 -4.29
C SER A 274 6.08 -18.37 -3.74
N ALA A 275 7.17 -17.81 -4.28
CA ALA A 275 8.52 -18.06 -3.79
C ALA A 275 8.70 -17.56 -2.35
N PHE A 276 8.32 -16.31 -2.05
CA PHE A 276 8.41 -15.79 -0.69
C PHE A 276 7.47 -16.52 0.28
N LEU A 277 6.26 -16.87 -0.14
CA LEU A 277 5.29 -17.57 0.71
C LEU A 277 5.64 -19.02 1.03
N GLN A 278 6.69 -19.62 0.42
CA GLN A 278 7.24 -20.88 0.91
C GLN A 278 7.90 -20.70 2.28
N PHE A 279 8.45 -19.54 2.58
CA PHE A 279 9.27 -19.31 3.76
C PHE A 279 8.66 -18.24 4.69
N HIS A 280 8.08 -17.17 4.15
CA HIS A 280 7.44 -16.10 4.90
C HIS A 280 6.00 -16.47 5.25
N LYS A 281 5.62 -16.19 6.50
CA LYS A 281 4.23 -16.42 6.96
C LYS A 281 3.25 -15.42 6.38
N LYS A 282 3.69 -14.17 6.19
CA LYS A 282 2.85 -13.03 5.78
C LYS A 282 3.61 -12.11 4.85
N LEU A 283 2.90 -11.60 3.85
CA LEU A 283 3.34 -10.51 2.99
C LEU A 283 2.39 -9.31 3.15
N LEU A 284 2.91 -8.12 2.95
CA LEU A 284 2.14 -6.92 2.65
C LEU A 284 2.48 -6.54 1.21
N LEU A 285 1.48 -6.47 0.36
CA LEU A 285 1.65 -6.05 -1.02
C LEU A 285 1.34 -4.56 -1.13
N HIS A 286 2.32 -3.76 -1.51
CA HIS A 286 2.13 -2.40 -1.99
C HIS A 286 1.85 -2.43 -3.48
N VAL A 287 0.60 -2.12 -3.83
CA VAL A 287 0.14 -2.07 -5.22
C VAL A 287 0.51 -0.72 -5.79
N SER A 288 1.49 -0.71 -6.67
CA SER A 288 1.98 0.45 -7.40
C SER A 288 2.10 0.13 -8.90
N ARG A 289 2.49 1.08 -9.72
CA ARG A 289 2.76 0.87 -11.14
C ARG A 289 4.05 1.58 -11.53
N ALA A 290 5.14 0.86 -11.52
CA ALA A 290 6.42 1.34 -12.01
C ALA A 290 6.43 1.43 -13.54
N ILE A 291 7.06 2.49 -14.08
CA ILE A 291 7.35 2.62 -15.50
C ILE A 291 8.84 2.87 -15.65
N ARG A 292 9.59 1.83 -16.06
CA ARG A 292 11.05 1.81 -16.22
C ARG A 292 11.85 1.89 -14.92
N TRP A 293 11.31 2.46 -13.86
CA TRP A 293 11.90 2.62 -12.54
C TRP A 293 10.79 2.79 -11.49
N ASP A 294 11.15 2.90 -10.23
CA ASP A 294 10.25 3.20 -9.12
C ASP A 294 9.66 4.61 -9.26
N SER A 295 8.52 4.72 -9.91
CA SER A 295 7.92 5.98 -10.34
C SER A 295 6.48 6.17 -9.87
N ASP A 296 5.99 5.28 -9.03
CA ASP A 296 4.73 5.36 -8.28
C ASP A 296 3.49 5.86 -9.07
N HIS A 297 3.39 5.43 -10.33
CA HIS A 297 2.26 5.81 -11.17
C HIS A 297 0.94 5.23 -10.66
N VAL A 298 -0.14 5.95 -10.95
CA VAL A 298 -1.50 5.48 -10.68
C VAL A 298 -1.73 4.10 -11.31
N VAL A 299 -2.19 3.19 -10.48
CA VAL A 299 -2.46 1.79 -10.86
C VAL A 299 -3.61 1.74 -11.87
N ILE A 300 -3.45 0.93 -12.91
CA ILE A 300 -4.45 0.62 -13.92
C ILE A 300 -4.68 -0.90 -14.00
N PHE A 301 -5.81 -1.31 -14.56
CA PHE A 301 -6.17 -2.72 -14.72
C PHE A 301 -5.43 -3.34 -15.93
N ASN A 302 -4.12 -3.59 -15.76
CA ASN A 302 -3.23 -4.19 -16.75
C ASN A 302 -2.94 -5.67 -16.45
N ASP A 303 -2.16 -6.32 -17.29
CA ASP A 303 -1.82 -7.73 -17.16
C ASP A 303 -1.00 -8.03 -15.91
N GLU A 304 -0.03 -7.21 -15.58
CA GLU A 304 0.82 -7.36 -14.41
C GLU A 304 -0.04 -7.38 -13.12
N LEU A 305 -0.92 -6.39 -12.96
CA LEU A 305 -1.81 -6.31 -11.81
C LEU A 305 -2.74 -7.54 -11.72
N ARG A 306 -3.26 -8.02 -12.86
CA ARG A 306 -4.09 -9.24 -12.90
C ARG A 306 -3.30 -10.46 -12.45
N HIS A 307 -2.07 -10.64 -12.95
CA HIS A 307 -1.25 -11.79 -12.61
C HIS A 307 -0.86 -11.83 -11.13
N VAL A 308 -0.59 -10.69 -10.50
CA VAL A 308 -0.33 -10.61 -9.06
C VAL A 308 -1.49 -11.21 -8.25
N PHE A 309 -2.72 -10.83 -8.55
CA PHE A 309 -3.88 -11.35 -7.82
C PHE A 309 -4.26 -12.77 -8.23
N LEU A 310 -4.01 -13.19 -9.47
CA LEU A 310 -4.16 -14.58 -9.90
C LEU A 310 -3.20 -15.49 -9.14
N GLU A 311 -1.96 -15.08 -8.91
CA GLU A 311 -1.01 -15.86 -8.12
C GLU A 311 -1.47 -16.04 -6.67
N ILE A 312 -1.98 -14.98 -6.03
CA ILE A 312 -2.58 -15.05 -4.69
C ILE A 312 -3.77 -16.01 -4.66
N GLN A 313 -4.66 -15.94 -5.66
CA GLN A 313 -5.85 -16.79 -5.77
C GLN A 313 -5.48 -18.25 -5.97
N ARG A 314 -4.59 -18.54 -6.91
CA ARG A 314 -4.14 -19.90 -7.25
C ARG A 314 -3.37 -20.58 -6.11
N GLY A 315 -2.66 -19.78 -5.32
CA GLY A 315 -1.98 -20.21 -4.09
C GLY A 315 -2.87 -20.25 -2.85
N HIS A 316 -4.16 -19.91 -2.94
CA HIS A 316 -5.08 -19.79 -1.80
C HIS A 316 -4.53 -18.92 -0.67
N ALA A 317 -3.80 -17.82 -1.01
CA ALA A 317 -2.99 -17.06 -0.08
C ALA A 317 -3.65 -15.75 0.44
N TRP A 318 -4.95 -15.58 0.27
CA TRP A 318 -5.67 -14.36 0.68
C TRP A 318 -5.57 -14.01 2.16
N ASP A 319 -5.41 -14.99 3.03
CA ASP A 319 -5.23 -14.82 4.48
C ASP A 319 -3.77 -14.52 4.87
N ARG A 320 -2.84 -14.67 3.94
CA ARG A 320 -1.40 -14.48 4.15
C ARG A 320 -0.87 -13.19 3.50
N VAL A 321 -1.64 -12.56 2.61
CA VAL A 321 -1.25 -11.35 1.88
C VAL A 321 -2.17 -10.20 2.25
N ALA A 322 -1.64 -9.24 3.01
CA ALA A 322 -2.31 -7.97 3.23
C ALA A 322 -2.11 -7.07 2.01
N LEU A 323 -3.11 -6.22 1.72
CA LEU A 323 -3.12 -5.37 0.53
C LEU A 323 -3.09 -3.90 0.92
N ALA A 324 -2.16 -3.16 0.36
CA ALA A 324 -2.11 -1.71 0.42
C ALA A 324 -1.79 -1.13 -0.96
N THR A 325 -1.97 0.15 -1.13
CA THR A 325 -1.62 0.86 -2.36
C THR A 325 -0.47 1.82 -2.07
N ASP A 326 0.40 2.01 -3.06
CA ASP A 326 1.47 3.00 -3.01
C ASP A 326 1.64 3.63 -4.40
N TYR A 327 1.04 4.78 -4.59
CA TYR A 327 1.20 5.59 -5.78
C TYR A 327 0.84 7.05 -5.49
N PHE A 328 1.41 7.98 -6.22
CA PHE A 328 1.05 9.39 -6.11
C PHE A 328 1.30 10.12 -7.43
N ASP A 329 0.36 10.96 -7.80
CA ASP A 329 0.39 11.73 -9.04
C ASP A 329 -0.27 13.09 -8.81
N ALA A 330 0.50 14.15 -8.94
CA ALA A 330 0.02 15.52 -8.86
C ALA A 330 -0.25 16.15 -10.22
N SER A 331 -0.15 15.41 -11.33
CA SER A 331 -0.48 15.88 -12.68
C SER A 331 -1.97 15.81 -13.01
N ILE A 332 -2.75 15.06 -12.21
CA ILE A 332 -4.18 14.88 -12.35
C ILE A 332 -4.90 15.16 -11.03
N ASN A 333 -6.24 15.20 -11.08
CA ASN A 333 -7.05 15.32 -9.87
C ASN A 333 -6.72 14.17 -8.89
N ARG A 334 -6.32 14.50 -7.65
CA ARG A 334 -5.83 13.56 -6.64
C ARG A 334 -6.86 12.55 -6.19
N ILE A 335 -8.14 12.96 -6.13
CA ILE A 335 -9.26 12.05 -5.81
C ILE A 335 -9.50 11.12 -6.99
N ALA A 336 -9.43 11.61 -8.23
CA ALA A 336 -9.52 10.75 -9.42
C ALA A 336 -8.38 9.71 -9.45
N ALA A 337 -7.14 10.10 -9.11
CA ALA A 337 -6.02 9.20 -9.01
C ALA A 337 -6.30 8.03 -8.03
N TYR A 338 -6.78 8.33 -6.82
CA TYR A 338 -7.21 7.31 -5.88
C TYR A 338 -8.29 6.39 -6.45
N VAL A 339 -9.36 6.99 -6.98
CA VAL A 339 -10.52 6.22 -7.47
C VAL A 339 -10.12 5.30 -8.61
N ILE A 340 -9.29 5.77 -9.54
CA ILE A 340 -8.76 4.95 -10.65
C ILE A 340 -7.98 3.76 -10.11
N GLY A 341 -6.97 4.01 -9.28
CA GLY A 341 -6.06 2.97 -8.79
C GLY A 341 -6.75 1.95 -7.87
N LEU A 342 -7.57 2.41 -6.92
CA LEU A 342 -8.30 1.52 -6.03
C LEU A 342 -9.36 0.68 -6.75
N ARG A 343 -10.06 1.26 -7.74
CA ARG A 343 -11.01 0.50 -8.56
C ARG A 343 -10.29 -0.50 -9.48
N ALA A 344 -9.12 -0.14 -10.02
CA ALA A 344 -8.28 -1.08 -10.77
C ALA A 344 -7.84 -2.25 -9.90
N THR A 345 -7.37 -1.99 -8.70
CA THR A 345 -6.99 -3.02 -7.70
C THR A 345 -8.18 -3.92 -7.36
N ARG A 346 -9.35 -3.34 -7.06
CA ARG A 346 -10.58 -4.10 -6.76
C ARG A 346 -11.05 -4.95 -7.94
N LYS A 347 -10.91 -4.44 -9.17
CA LYS A 347 -11.18 -5.21 -10.39
C LYS A 347 -10.23 -6.39 -10.52
N ALA A 348 -8.95 -6.21 -10.24
CA ALA A 348 -7.97 -7.30 -10.31
C ALA A 348 -8.23 -8.38 -9.26
N ILE A 349 -8.63 -7.99 -8.05
CA ILE A 349 -9.07 -8.93 -7.01
C ILE A 349 -10.30 -9.73 -7.50
N LEU A 350 -11.33 -9.04 -8.01
CA LEU A 350 -12.52 -9.70 -8.52
C LEU A 350 -12.20 -10.63 -9.69
N TYR A 351 -11.34 -10.19 -10.62
CA TYR A 351 -10.91 -10.98 -11.77
C TYR A 351 -10.22 -12.27 -11.32
N ALA A 352 -9.34 -12.19 -10.34
CA ALA A 352 -8.65 -13.35 -9.77
C ALA A 352 -9.63 -14.31 -9.07
N LEU A 353 -10.61 -13.80 -8.31
CA LEU A 353 -11.63 -14.62 -7.66
C LEU A 353 -12.60 -15.30 -8.65
N LEU A 354 -12.63 -14.83 -9.89
CA LEU A 354 -13.38 -15.44 -10.99
C LEU A 354 -12.52 -16.43 -11.83
N ASP A 355 -11.24 -16.63 -11.46
CA ASP A 355 -10.35 -17.57 -12.15
C ASP A 355 -10.83 -19.02 -11.94
N PRO A 356 -10.97 -19.83 -13.00
CA PRO A 356 -11.33 -21.24 -12.90
C PRO A 356 -10.10 -22.09 -12.52
N SER A 357 -9.43 -21.72 -11.40
CA SER A 357 -8.13 -22.29 -10.99
C SER A 357 -8.15 -23.82 -10.94
N ALA A 358 -9.23 -24.41 -10.40
CA ALA A 358 -9.34 -25.88 -10.32
C ALA A 358 -9.36 -26.53 -11.72
N ARG A 359 -10.05 -25.90 -12.69
CA ARG A 359 -10.10 -26.41 -14.07
C ARG A 359 -8.76 -26.26 -14.77
N LEU A 360 -8.08 -25.14 -14.57
CA LEU A 360 -6.73 -24.89 -15.11
C LEU A 360 -5.72 -25.90 -14.57
N GLN A 361 -5.75 -26.18 -13.26
CA GLN A 361 -4.90 -27.19 -12.62
C GLN A 361 -5.17 -28.61 -13.13
N GLN A 362 -6.46 -28.96 -13.41
CA GLN A 362 -6.81 -30.24 -14.03
C GLN A 362 -6.22 -30.40 -15.43
N LEU A 363 -6.31 -29.36 -16.27
CA LEU A 363 -5.71 -29.37 -17.61
C LEU A 363 -4.19 -29.51 -17.54
N GLU A 364 -3.55 -28.80 -16.63
CA GLU A 364 -2.11 -28.89 -16.39
C GLU A 364 -1.68 -30.28 -15.94
N ALA A 365 -2.38 -30.86 -14.97
CA ALA A 365 -2.10 -32.23 -14.48
C ALA A 365 -2.33 -33.31 -15.56
N ALA A 366 -3.23 -33.06 -16.50
CA ALA A 366 -3.46 -33.92 -17.66
C ALA A 366 -2.44 -33.71 -18.79
N GLY A 367 -1.54 -32.75 -18.70
CA GLY A 367 -0.60 -32.38 -19.76
C GLY A 367 -1.22 -31.63 -20.94
N ASP A 368 -2.49 -31.21 -20.81
CA ASP A 368 -3.18 -30.40 -21.84
C ASP A 368 -2.80 -28.93 -21.72
N ASN A 369 -1.55 -28.61 -22.09
CA ASN A 369 -1.01 -27.26 -22.05
C ASN A 369 -1.71 -26.32 -23.05
N ALA A 370 -2.15 -26.83 -24.19
CA ALA A 370 -2.87 -26.05 -25.18
C ALA A 370 -4.27 -25.66 -24.67
N GLY A 371 -5.02 -26.61 -24.12
CA GLY A 371 -6.32 -26.34 -23.51
C GLY A 371 -6.23 -25.39 -22.32
N ARG A 372 -5.20 -25.54 -21.48
CA ARG A 372 -4.93 -24.59 -20.38
C ARG A 372 -4.69 -23.18 -20.90
N LEU A 373 -3.81 -23.00 -21.89
CA LEU A 373 -3.49 -21.69 -22.46
C LEU A 373 -4.71 -21.05 -23.14
N ALA A 374 -5.47 -21.83 -23.91
CA ALA A 374 -6.70 -21.36 -24.54
C ALA A 374 -7.71 -20.87 -23.49
N LEU A 375 -7.95 -21.65 -22.42
CA LEU A 375 -8.88 -21.24 -21.36
C LEU A 375 -8.40 -19.95 -20.66
N MET A 376 -7.11 -19.80 -20.39
CA MET A 376 -6.56 -18.57 -19.80
C MET A 376 -6.76 -17.36 -20.71
N ASP A 377 -6.69 -17.54 -22.03
CA ASP A 377 -6.95 -16.45 -22.97
C ASP A 377 -8.43 -16.10 -23.07
N GLU A 378 -9.31 -17.13 -23.16
CA GLU A 378 -10.75 -16.95 -23.19
C GLU A 378 -11.29 -16.23 -21.94
N MET A 379 -10.67 -16.43 -20.78
CA MET A 379 -11.04 -15.72 -19.56
C MET A 379 -10.99 -14.20 -19.69
N LYS A 380 -10.17 -13.66 -20.60
CA LYS A 380 -10.07 -12.20 -20.86
C LYS A 380 -11.33 -11.65 -21.54
N THR A 381 -12.08 -12.50 -22.24
CA THR A 381 -13.29 -12.11 -22.98
C THR A 381 -14.58 -12.52 -22.28
N MET A 382 -14.50 -13.17 -21.11
CA MET A 382 -15.65 -13.48 -20.28
C MET A 382 -16.42 -12.21 -19.87
N PRO A 383 -17.73 -12.31 -19.56
CA PRO A 383 -18.57 -11.14 -19.24
C PRO A 383 -18.25 -10.54 -17.86
N PHE A 384 -16.98 -10.22 -17.63
CA PHE A 384 -16.44 -9.64 -16.39
C PHE A 384 -17.14 -8.32 -16.02
N GLY A 385 -17.42 -7.46 -17.01
CA GLY A 385 -18.08 -6.18 -16.80
C GLY A 385 -19.43 -6.31 -16.10
N ALA A 386 -20.21 -7.35 -16.45
CA ALA A 386 -21.51 -7.58 -15.79
C ALA A 386 -21.38 -7.99 -14.31
N VAL A 387 -20.30 -8.72 -13.97
CA VAL A 387 -20.00 -9.08 -12.57
C VAL A 387 -19.49 -7.87 -11.79
N TRP A 388 -18.67 -7.03 -12.42
CA TRP A 388 -18.20 -5.77 -11.84
C TRP A 388 -19.36 -4.81 -11.57
N ASP A 389 -20.29 -4.64 -12.52
CA ASP A 389 -21.47 -3.78 -12.35
C ASP A 389 -22.34 -4.27 -11.18
N ARG A 390 -22.52 -5.60 -11.08
CA ARG A 390 -23.25 -6.19 -9.96
C ARG A 390 -22.54 -5.97 -8.62
N LEU A 391 -21.21 -6.05 -8.57
CA LEU A 391 -20.43 -5.73 -7.37
C LEU A 391 -20.64 -4.28 -6.95
N CYS A 392 -20.57 -3.34 -7.88
CA CYS A 392 -20.80 -1.92 -7.62
C CYS A 392 -22.22 -1.65 -7.14
N ASP A 393 -23.24 -2.30 -7.74
CA ASP A 393 -24.64 -2.21 -7.33
C ASP A 393 -24.84 -2.64 -5.87
N ILE A 394 -24.26 -3.79 -5.48
CA ILE A 394 -24.27 -4.28 -4.10
C ILE A 394 -23.57 -3.31 -3.14
N ALA A 395 -22.43 -2.75 -3.55
CA ALA A 395 -21.67 -1.77 -2.78
C ALA A 395 -22.29 -0.36 -2.77
N LYS A 396 -23.35 -0.12 -3.56
CA LYS A 396 -23.97 1.20 -3.76
C LYS A 396 -22.98 2.28 -4.23
N THR A 397 -22.05 1.89 -5.10
CA THR A 397 -21.08 2.78 -5.73
C THR A 397 -21.33 2.85 -7.25
N PRO A 398 -20.96 3.94 -7.94
CA PRO A 398 -21.12 4.01 -9.39
C PRO A 398 -20.39 2.87 -10.11
N ALA A 399 -21.07 2.13 -10.99
CA ALA A 399 -20.47 1.06 -11.78
C ALA A 399 -19.65 1.61 -12.95
N ASP A 400 -20.20 2.58 -13.64
CA ASP A 400 -19.67 3.22 -14.84
C ASP A 400 -18.82 4.48 -14.53
N ARG A 401 -18.77 5.40 -15.49
CA ARG A 401 -18.02 6.66 -15.39
C ARG A 401 -18.72 7.75 -14.55
N ALA A 402 -19.87 7.48 -13.92
CA ALA A 402 -20.57 8.47 -13.10
C ALA A 402 -19.74 8.94 -11.90
N TRP A 403 -18.77 8.14 -11.43
CA TRP A 403 -17.82 8.56 -10.42
C TRP A 403 -16.99 9.79 -10.86
N GLN A 404 -16.71 9.96 -12.17
CA GLN A 404 -15.98 11.13 -12.68
C GLN A 404 -16.78 12.41 -12.50
N ALA A 405 -18.10 12.38 -12.76
CA ALA A 405 -18.95 13.52 -12.52
C ALA A 405 -18.96 13.94 -11.03
N ALA A 406 -18.97 12.96 -10.12
CA ALA A 406 -18.89 13.24 -8.68
C ALA A 406 -17.56 13.88 -8.28
N VAL A 407 -16.43 13.38 -8.83
CA VAL A 407 -15.09 13.98 -8.61
C VAL A 407 -15.02 15.40 -9.16
N ASN A 408 -15.52 15.65 -10.37
CA ASN A 408 -15.53 16.98 -10.97
C ASN A 408 -16.37 17.96 -10.15
N ALA A 409 -17.57 17.56 -9.74
CA ALA A 409 -18.43 18.39 -8.90
C ALA A 409 -17.79 18.72 -7.53
N TYR A 410 -17.02 17.78 -6.96
CA TYR A 410 -16.27 18.06 -5.74
C TYR A 410 -15.08 19.00 -6.02
N ALA A 411 -14.37 18.81 -7.13
CA ALA A 411 -13.29 19.69 -7.54
C ALA A 411 -13.76 21.15 -7.69
N ASP A 412 -14.86 21.38 -8.40
CA ASP A 412 -15.42 22.71 -8.61
C ASP A 412 -15.89 23.38 -7.30
N ARG A 413 -16.50 22.60 -6.42
CA ARG A 413 -17.07 23.10 -5.17
C ARG A 413 -16.05 23.30 -4.06
N VAL A 414 -15.06 22.41 -3.95
CA VAL A 414 -14.14 22.33 -2.81
C VAL A 414 -12.70 22.58 -3.21
N LEU A 415 -12.14 21.81 -4.17
CA LEU A 415 -10.73 21.88 -4.49
C LEU A 415 -10.33 23.23 -5.10
N ALA A 416 -11.17 23.80 -5.95
CA ALA A 416 -10.96 25.12 -6.56
C ALA A 416 -10.80 26.28 -5.53
N ARG A 417 -11.26 26.07 -4.30
CA ARG A 417 -11.16 27.07 -3.20
C ARG A 417 -9.87 26.91 -2.37
N ARG A 418 -9.03 25.94 -2.70
CA ARG A 418 -7.78 25.68 -1.98
C ARG A 418 -6.55 26.32 -2.64
N ASN A 419 -6.76 27.12 -3.67
CA ASN A 419 -5.69 27.84 -4.40
C ASN A 419 -5.19 29.05 -3.61
#